data_ff461bdba8936f168b0a4ef093812387
#
_entry.id   ff461bdba8936f168b0a4ef093812387
#
_cell.length_a   1.000
_cell.length_b   1.000
_cell.length_c   1.000
_cell.angle_alpha   90.00
_cell.angle_beta   90.00
_cell.angle_gamma   90.00
#
_symmetry.space_group_name_H-M   'P 1'
#
loop_
_entity.id
_entity.type
_entity.pdbx_description
1 polymer ?
#
loop_
_entity_poly.entity_id
_entity_poly.type
_entity_poly.pdbx_seq_one_letter_code
_entity_poly.pdbx_strand_id
1 'polypeptide(L)'
;ELAGGSPISSGSEGYDTRPGRYSVIEKDMDHKSSIYGDYEDYYGNVIMTNIDNRKDPRPPGTRFEGAKMYYFMRIYGGVGMHQGYLPGYPASHGCIRLPGHMAEKFYYACPQGTPVQVVP
;
A
#
# COMPACT_ATOMS: atom_id res chain seq x y z
N GLU A 1 -10.44 3.30 -21.50
CA GLU A 1 -10.23 1.89 -21.83
C GLU A 1 -9.64 1.16 -20.63
N LEU A 2 -10.12 -0.05 -20.36
CA LEU A 2 -9.69 -0.85 -19.24
C LEU A 2 -8.62 -1.84 -19.69
N ALA A 3 -7.39 -1.69 -19.19
CA ALA A 3 -6.28 -2.60 -19.53
C ALA A 3 -6.39 -3.95 -18.81
N GLY A 4 -7.16 -4.04 -17.74
CA GLY A 4 -7.40 -5.26 -17.00
C GLY A 4 -8.30 -5.00 -15.81
N GLY A 5 -8.78 -6.07 -15.18
CA GLY A 5 -9.61 -6.00 -13.99
C GLY A 5 -9.05 -6.88 -12.89
N SER A 6 -9.22 -6.45 -11.62
CA SER A 6 -8.76 -7.19 -10.46
C SER A 6 -9.61 -6.85 -9.24
N PRO A 7 -9.86 -7.80 -8.34
CA PRO A 7 -10.35 -7.45 -7.01
C PRO A 7 -9.29 -6.61 -6.30
N ILE A 8 -9.74 -5.67 -5.47
CA ILE A 8 -8.86 -4.76 -4.72
C ILE A 8 -9.36 -4.61 -3.29
N SER A 9 -8.49 -4.09 -2.42
CA SER A 9 -8.86 -3.56 -1.11
C SER A 9 -8.29 -2.14 -1.00
N SER A 10 -9.16 -1.18 -0.80
CA SER A 10 -8.81 0.24 -0.70
C SER A 10 -8.66 0.69 0.75
N GLY A 11 -8.54 2.01 0.98
CA GLY A 11 -8.40 2.58 2.31
C GLY A 11 -9.56 2.27 3.24
N SER A 12 -9.26 1.96 4.50
CA SER A 12 -10.26 1.78 5.55
C SER A 12 -10.87 3.12 5.95
N GLU A 13 -11.94 3.09 6.73
CA GLU A 13 -12.60 4.30 7.22
C GLU A 13 -11.59 5.22 7.93
N GLY A 14 -11.57 6.50 7.58
CA GLY A 14 -10.58 7.45 8.05
C GLY A 14 -9.28 7.46 7.25
N TYR A 15 -9.09 6.49 6.35
CA TYR A 15 -7.92 6.38 5.46
C TYR A 15 -8.36 6.14 4.02
N ASP A 16 -9.47 6.74 3.61
CA ASP A 16 -10.08 6.51 2.30
C ASP A 16 -9.14 6.86 1.15
N THR A 17 -9.14 6.01 0.13
CA THR A 17 -8.49 6.30 -1.14
C THR A 17 -9.35 7.32 -1.87
N ARG A 18 -8.80 8.50 -2.17
CA ARG A 18 -9.55 9.59 -2.78
C ARG A 18 -9.91 9.28 -4.23
N PRO A 19 -11.20 9.40 -4.62
CA PRO A 19 -11.57 9.33 -6.03
C PRO A 19 -10.89 10.45 -6.83
N GLY A 20 -10.60 10.19 -8.08
CA GLY A 20 -9.99 11.17 -8.97
C GLY A 20 -9.23 10.54 -10.11
N ARG A 21 -8.61 11.41 -10.91
CA ARG A 21 -7.76 11.00 -12.02
C ARG A 21 -6.30 11.23 -11.65
N TYR A 22 -5.52 10.18 -11.79
CA TYR A 22 -4.11 10.17 -11.43
C TYR A 22 -3.30 9.53 -12.55
N SER A 23 -2.00 9.46 -12.35
CA SER A 23 -1.11 8.67 -13.19
C SER A 23 -0.09 7.97 -12.31
N VAL A 24 0.51 6.91 -12.81
CA VAL A 24 1.61 6.24 -12.12
C VAL A 24 2.83 7.17 -12.14
N ILE A 25 3.19 7.72 -10.98
CA ILE A 25 4.28 8.69 -10.88
C ILE A 25 5.59 8.08 -10.43
N GLU A 26 5.55 6.92 -9.79
CA GLU A 26 6.74 6.21 -9.31
C GLU A 26 6.45 4.73 -9.23
N LYS A 27 7.46 3.91 -9.51
CA LYS A 27 7.38 2.45 -9.41
C LYS A 27 8.54 1.93 -8.57
N ASP A 28 8.26 1.03 -7.63
CA ASP A 28 9.27 0.43 -6.77
C ASP A 28 8.89 -1.01 -6.45
N MET A 29 9.63 -1.98 -7.00
CA MET A 29 9.32 -3.39 -6.85
C MET A 29 9.41 -3.88 -5.40
N ASP A 30 10.38 -3.39 -4.64
CA ASP A 30 10.65 -3.82 -3.27
C ASP A 30 10.33 -2.73 -2.23
N HIS A 31 9.30 -1.95 -2.49
CA HIS A 31 8.95 -0.83 -1.63
C HIS A 31 8.58 -1.25 -0.21
N LYS A 32 9.04 -0.47 0.77
CA LYS A 32 8.61 -0.56 2.16
C LYS A 32 8.09 0.79 2.61
N SER A 33 6.99 0.79 3.36
CA SER A 33 6.46 2.02 3.92
C SER A 33 7.42 2.61 4.95
N SER A 34 7.60 3.93 4.92
CA SER A 34 8.35 4.67 5.95
C SER A 34 7.45 5.11 7.11
N ILE A 35 6.16 4.89 7.01
CA ILE A 35 5.15 5.42 7.95
C ILE A 35 4.34 4.29 8.59
N TYR A 36 3.90 3.33 7.81
CA TYR A 36 3.03 2.24 8.26
C TYR A 36 3.79 0.94 8.37
N GLY A 37 3.51 0.18 9.41
CA GLY A 37 4.17 -1.10 9.61
C GLY A 37 3.95 -1.64 11.01
N ASP A 38 4.98 -2.25 11.56
CA ASP A 38 4.94 -2.88 12.86
C ASP A 38 6.07 -2.34 13.74
N TYR A 39 5.89 -2.46 15.06
CA TYR A 39 7.00 -2.35 15.99
C TYR A 39 7.41 -3.76 16.43
N GLU A 40 8.66 -4.08 16.24
CA GLU A 40 9.26 -5.37 16.59
C GLU A 40 10.34 -5.18 17.65
N ASP A 41 10.54 -6.20 18.52
CA ASP A 41 11.69 -6.20 19.39
C ASP A 41 12.95 -6.59 18.60
N TYR A 42 14.11 -6.55 19.25
CA TYR A 42 15.37 -6.86 18.56
C TYR A 42 15.58 -8.36 18.27
N TYR A 43 14.64 -9.19 18.69
CA TYR A 43 14.61 -10.62 18.38
C TYR A 43 13.65 -10.94 17.21
N GLY A 44 12.99 -9.92 16.65
CA GLY A 44 12.05 -10.10 15.55
C GLY A 44 10.61 -10.40 15.98
N ASN A 45 10.30 -10.33 17.28
CA ASN A 45 8.93 -10.51 17.75
C ASN A 45 8.10 -9.25 17.52
N VAL A 46 6.93 -9.40 16.93
CA VAL A 46 6.03 -8.27 16.68
C VAL A 46 5.34 -7.89 17.99
N ILE A 47 5.54 -6.65 18.42
CA ILE A 47 4.96 -6.09 19.64
C ILE A 47 3.68 -5.32 19.36
N MET A 48 3.66 -4.53 18.26
CA MET A 48 2.48 -3.80 17.79
C MET A 48 2.38 -3.93 16.28
N THR A 49 1.18 -4.20 15.77
CA THR A 49 0.94 -4.36 14.34
C THR A 49 0.13 -3.20 13.77
N ASN A 50 0.26 -3.00 12.47
CA ASN A 50 -0.55 -2.05 11.70
C ASN A 50 -0.55 -0.65 12.33
N ILE A 51 0.64 -0.17 12.70
CA ILE A 51 0.81 1.13 13.33
C ILE A 51 1.14 2.21 12.30
N ASP A 52 0.88 3.44 12.68
CA ASP A 52 1.31 4.65 12.00
C ASP A 52 2.36 5.30 12.91
N ASN A 53 3.63 5.32 12.48
CA ASN A 53 4.72 5.80 13.33
C ASN A 53 4.67 7.31 13.62
N ARG A 54 3.78 8.03 12.95
CA ARG A 54 3.53 9.46 13.23
C ARG A 54 2.57 9.64 14.42
N LYS A 55 1.74 8.64 14.73
CA LYS A 55 0.71 8.68 15.76
C LYS A 55 1.01 7.74 16.93
N ASP A 56 1.55 6.58 16.64
CA ASP A 56 1.71 5.50 17.61
C ASP A 56 3.12 5.54 18.19
N PRO A 57 3.30 5.92 19.48
CA PRO A 57 4.63 5.98 20.09
C PRO A 57 5.32 4.63 20.07
N ARG A 58 6.62 4.65 19.79
CA ARG A 58 7.43 3.43 19.77
C ARG A 58 7.70 2.95 21.19
N PRO A 59 7.30 1.71 21.57
CA PRO A 59 7.64 1.17 22.88
C PRO A 59 9.15 1.04 23.04
N PRO A 60 9.67 1.17 24.29
CA PRO A 60 11.09 0.95 24.53
C PRO A 60 11.53 -0.46 24.13
N GLY A 61 12.74 -0.58 23.59
CA GLY A 61 13.26 -1.87 23.15
C GLY A 61 12.72 -2.39 21.84
N THR A 62 12.03 -1.55 21.07
CA THR A 62 11.49 -1.92 19.75
C THR A 62 12.08 -1.09 18.63
N ARG A 63 11.92 -1.59 17.41
CA ARG A 63 12.27 -0.89 16.18
C ARG A 63 11.08 -0.87 15.23
N PHE A 64 11.04 0.11 14.33
CA PHE A 64 10.03 0.17 13.29
C PHE A 64 10.42 -0.75 12.13
N GLU A 65 9.48 -1.60 11.71
CA GLU A 65 9.60 -2.40 10.50
C GLU A 65 8.50 -2.00 9.53
N GLY A 66 8.89 -1.34 8.44
CA GLY A 66 7.93 -0.85 7.44
C GLY A 66 7.21 -1.98 6.72
N ALA A 67 5.93 -1.77 6.46
CA ALA A 67 5.12 -2.72 5.72
C ALA A 67 5.68 -2.94 4.32
N LYS A 68 5.77 -4.21 3.91
CA LYS A 68 6.22 -4.56 2.56
C LYS A 68 5.11 -4.28 1.57
N MET A 69 5.45 -3.53 0.52
CA MET A 69 4.51 -3.09 -0.51
C MET A 69 5.10 -3.43 -1.88
N TYR A 70 5.17 -4.75 -2.17
CA TYR A 70 5.75 -5.22 -3.41
C TYR A 70 4.96 -4.77 -4.63
N TYR A 71 5.65 -4.54 -5.74
CA TYR A 71 5.09 -4.04 -7.00
C TYR A 71 4.35 -2.70 -6.81
N PHE A 72 4.95 -1.82 -6.02
CA PHE A 72 4.35 -0.53 -5.68
C PHE A 72 4.34 0.41 -6.89
N MET A 73 3.16 0.97 -7.14
CA MET A 73 2.94 2.00 -8.16
C MET A 73 2.28 3.19 -7.48
N ARG A 74 3.05 4.25 -7.27
CA ARG A 74 2.56 5.46 -6.59
C ARG A 74 1.66 6.26 -7.52
N ILE A 75 0.54 6.78 -7.00
CA ILE A 75 -0.39 7.62 -7.76
C ILE A 75 -0.52 9.03 -7.19
N TYR A 76 -0.43 9.20 -5.87
CA TYR A 76 -0.32 10.53 -5.24
C TYR A 76 0.23 10.39 -3.82
N GLY A 77 1.03 11.40 -3.38
CA GLY A 77 1.57 11.40 -2.03
C GLY A 77 2.21 10.07 -1.65
N GLY A 78 1.76 9.48 -0.55
CA GLY A 78 2.17 8.14 -0.12
C GLY A 78 1.27 7.03 -0.61
N VAL A 79 0.28 7.34 -1.45
CA VAL A 79 -0.75 6.39 -1.89
C VAL A 79 -0.39 5.78 -3.24
N GLY A 80 -0.54 4.47 -3.34
CA GLY A 80 -0.31 3.73 -4.58
C GLY A 80 -0.99 2.36 -4.55
N MET A 81 -0.75 1.61 -5.62
CA MET A 81 -1.23 0.24 -5.76
C MET A 81 -0.07 -0.71 -5.45
N HIS A 82 -0.34 -1.80 -4.74
CA HIS A 82 0.69 -2.79 -4.42
C HIS A 82 0.09 -4.14 -4.08
N GLN A 83 0.93 -5.17 -4.01
CA GLN A 83 0.52 -6.47 -3.54
C GLN A 83 0.14 -6.41 -2.06
N GLY A 84 -0.98 -7.02 -1.69
CA GLY A 84 -1.40 -7.09 -0.30
C GLY A 84 -2.57 -8.01 -0.07
N TYR A 85 -2.88 -8.25 1.20
CA TYR A 85 -4.00 -9.09 1.59
C TYR A 85 -5.34 -8.44 1.23
N LEU A 86 -6.26 -9.24 0.70
CA LEU A 86 -7.61 -8.80 0.32
C LEU A 86 -8.66 -9.42 1.25
N PRO A 87 -9.07 -8.70 2.32
CA PRO A 87 -10.07 -9.25 3.24
C PRO A 87 -11.51 -9.20 2.70
N GLY A 88 -11.75 -8.56 1.55
CA GLY A 88 -13.08 -8.38 0.98
C GLY A 88 -13.77 -7.09 1.43
N TYR A 89 -13.07 -6.21 2.12
CA TYR A 89 -13.55 -4.90 2.56
C TYR A 89 -12.38 -3.90 2.56
N PRO A 90 -12.65 -2.57 2.55
CA PRO A 90 -11.57 -1.58 2.63
C PRO A 90 -10.81 -1.71 3.95
N ALA A 91 -9.49 -1.94 3.89
CA ALA A 91 -8.69 -2.28 5.06
C ALA A 91 -7.32 -1.60 5.12
N SER A 92 -6.90 -0.90 4.07
CA SER A 92 -5.58 -0.25 4.05
C SER A 92 -5.61 1.15 4.65
N HIS A 93 -4.43 1.78 4.72
CA HIS A 93 -4.29 3.20 5.13
C HIS A 93 -4.24 4.13 3.89
N GLY A 94 -5.06 3.84 2.89
CA GLY A 94 -5.19 4.64 1.67
C GLY A 94 -4.67 3.98 0.41
N CYS A 95 -3.68 3.10 0.52
CA CYS A 95 -3.16 2.37 -0.63
C CYS A 95 -4.12 1.28 -1.12
N ILE A 96 -4.06 1.02 -2.41
CA ILE A 96 -4.91 0.00 -3.06
C ILE A 96 -4.15 -1.32 -3.07
N ARG A 97 -4.71 -2.34 -2.43
CA ARG A 97 -4.13 -3.68 -2.39
C ARG A 97 -4.62 -4.51 -3.55
N LEU A 98 -3.70 -5.26 -4.16
CA LEU A 98 -3.98 -6.17 -5.27
C LEU A 98 -3.50 -7.57 -4.93
N PRO A 99 -4.16 -8.64 -5.46
CA PRO A 99 -3.60 -9.98 -5.37
C PRO A 99 -2.20 -10.03 -6.01
N GLY A 100 -1.31 -10.87 -5.48
CA GLY A 100 0.08 -10.90 -5.91
C GLY A 100 0.27 -11.02 -7.42
N HIS A 101 -0.45 -11.96 -8.06
CA HIS A 101 -0.33 -12.16 -9.51
C HIS A 101 -0.86 -10.96 -10.32
N MET A 102 -1.86 -10.25 -9.82
CA MET A 102 -2.39 -9.06 -10.49
C MET A 102 -1.52 -7.84 -10.23
N ALA A 103 -0.95 -7.70 -9.04
CA ALA A 103 0.01 -6.63 -8.74
C ALA A 103 1.22 -6.72 -9.68
N GLU A 104 1.78 -7.92 -9.86
CA GLU A 104 2.87 -8.18 -10.78
C GLU A 104 2.47 -7.82 -12.21
N LYS A 105 1.32 -8.30 -12.67
CA LYS A 105 0.82 -8.06 -14.01
C LYS A 105 0.66 -6.56 -14.30
N PHE A 106 0.01 -5.82 -13.40
CA PHE A 106 -0.18 -4.38 -13.57
C PHE A 106 1.14 -3.62 -13.48
N TYR A 107 2.04 -4.04 -12.60
CA TYR A 107 3.35 -3.40 -12.47
C TYR A 107 4.11 -3.41 -13.80
N TYR A 108 4.13 -4.54 -14.49
CA TYR A 108 4.82 -4.66 -15.77
C TYR A 108 4.04 -4.07 -16.94
N ALA A 109 2.71 -4.05 -16.86
CA ALA A 109 1.86 -3.51 -17.94
C ALA A 109 1.70 -2.00 -17.90
N CYS A 110 1.94 -1.36 -16.76
CA CYS A 110 1.68 0.07 -16.53
C CYS A 110 3.00 0.83 -16.31
N PRO A 111 3.61 1.37 -17.37
CA PRO A 111 4.80 2.20 -17.18
C PRO A 111 4.46 3.49 -16.45
N GLN A 112 5.49 4.18 -15.98
CA GLN A 112 5.34 5.50 -15.37
C GLN A 112 4.61 6.44 -16.34
N GLY A 113 3.63 7.17 -15.84
CA GLY A 113 2.77 8.03 -16.66
C GLY A 113 1.45 7.39 -17.07
N THR A 114 1.26 6.08 -16.83
CA THR A 114 0.00 5.40 -17.14
C THR A 114 -1.17 6.04 -16.38
N PRO A 115 -2.27 6.42 -17.06
CA PRO A 115 -3.42 7.01 -16.39
C PRO A 115 -4.10 6.03 -15.44
N VAL A 116 -4.50 6.52 -14.26
CA VAL A 116 -5.24 5.77 -13.25
C VAL A 116 -6.45 6.58 -12.85
N GLN A 117 -7.62 5.96 -12.84
CA GLN A 117 -8.84 6.60 -12.35
C GLN A 117 -9.36 5.82 -11.15
N VAL A 118 -9.52 6.53 -10.03
CA VAL A 118 -10.13 5.98 -8.82
C VAL A 118 -11.58 6.46 -8.78
N VAL A 119 -12.49 5.51 -8.77
CA VAL A 119 -13.94 5.80 -8.71
C VAL A 119 -14.48 5.45 -7.33
N PRO A 120 -15.57 6.14 -6.90
CA PRO A 120 -16.21 5.84 -5.61
C PRO A 120 -16.73 4.41 -5.54
#